data_5a54dcc7e6ca1a1a92036a655a9cfcec
#
_entry.id   5a54dcc7e6ca1a1a92036a655a9cfcec
#
_cell.length_a   1.000
_cell.length_b   1.000
_cell.length_c   1.000
_cell.angle_alpha   90.00
_cell.angle_beta   90.00
_cell.angle_gamma   90.00
#
_symmetry.space_group_name_H-M   'P 1'
#
loop_
_entity.id
_entity.type
_entity.pdbx_description
1 polymer ?
#
loop_
_entity_poly.entity_id
_entity_poly.type
_entity_poly.pdbx_seq_one_letter_code
_entity_poly.pdbx_strand_id
1 'polypeptide(L)'
;VILSPDRIRLGAAPANKESAIRQAAQLLVETGAIQPGYADSMLRREGEADTFLGNGIAIPHGQRADRGMIAQTGIAVLQVPGGVRWSGDDVAHLVVAIAAQGDEHIAVLRRLTEVLGEEALARQLASTSDAQDILRALDPDAPLPQAAAPAAMAETGLTAEVTAPAGAGLHARPARAVTQLAKSFQSSITLSFEGRRADARSMISLLQLGAGPGAGLTLTASGPDAAAAMLALRAAFAEGLGDDDAQPAGPMDAPPPMPSRQLPAGPGTIAGLPASPGLAVGILHRFRSETAGFAETAADPVAEKMALDAALIATRTELQDVAREMTARIGAKHAEIFAAHAEFLDDPELVAEADAAIAKGASAPAAWRDAAEHRAAALAGVGDALLAARAIDLKDVARRVLRQLVGPGQGAAALPDRAVVSAEDLTPSETANLDPLKVVGMVTAAGGPTAHTAILARAMGIPAVVAAGPAVLALPDGTPVVLDGDHGHLHPNPDDMALSAAEAAMARGKDRAAAARKAAFRPAVTRDGHRIEVAANVRRPEEALDAVAAGAEGTGLVRSEFLFHDRADPPSEDEQFDLYRRLAEGFGGLPVVLRTLDAGGDKPLRFVKHPVEAN
;
A
#
# COMPACT_ATOMS: atom_id res chain seq x y z
N VAL A 1 10.19 47.87 -1.64
CA VAL A 1 10.17 46.72 -0.72
C VAL A 1 8.79 46.09 -0.84
N ILE A 2 8.77 44.78 -1.21
CA ILE A 2 7.50 44.06 -1.48
C ILE A 2 6.78 43.74 -0.17
N LEU A 3 7.51 43.35 0.88
CA LEU A 3 7.02 43.08 2.23
C LEU A 3 7.82 43.93 3.24
N SER A 4 7.15 44.57 4.18
CA SER A 4 7.75 45.43 5.22
C SER A 4 7.01 45.25 6.57
N PRO A 5 7.59 45.62 7.72
CA PRO A 5 6.98 45.43 9.03
C PRO A 5 5.60 46.01 9.19
N ASP A 6 5.32 47.15 8.54
CA ASP A 6 4.02 47.87 8.53
C ASP A 6 2.94 47.15 7.68
N ARG A 7 3.35 46.12 6.92
CA ARG A 7 2.46 45.22 6.16
C ARG A 7 2.21 43.89 6.87
N ILE A 8 2.64 43.75 8.13
CA ILE A 8 2.42 42.57 8.93
C ILE A 8 1.60 42.93 10.16
N ARG A 9 0.51 42.22 10.38
CA ARG A 9 -0.32 42.32 11.59
C ARG A 9 -0.37 41.01 12.31
N LEU A 10 0.13 41.01 13.54
CA LEU A 10 0.11 39.82 14.40
C LEU A 10 -1.15 39.81 15.27
N GLY A 11 -1.58 38.62 15.69
CA GLY A 11 -2.63 38.42 16.67
C GLY A 11 -4.02 38.86 16.24
N ALA A 12 -4.32 38.91 14.95
CA ALA A 12 -5.63 39.28 14.44
C ALA A 12 -6.68 38.21 14.77
N ALA A 13 -7.96 38.68 14.94
CA ALA A 13 -9.09 37.80 15.20
C ALA A 13 -10.28 38.17 14.27
N PRO A 14 -10.18 37.95 12.96
CA PRO A 14 -11.26 38.23 12.04
C PRO A 14 -12.45 37.30 12.29
N ALA A 15 -13.69 37.83 12.15
CA ALA A 15 -14.90 37.06 12.41
C ALA A 15 -15.14 35.91 11.37
N ASN A 16 -14.66 36.12 10.14
CA ASN A 16 -14.83 35.19 9.03
C ASN A 16 -13.79 35.47 7.92
N LYS A 17 -13.77 34.63 6.86
CA LYS A 17 -12.90 34.74 5.69
C LYS A 17 -12.95 36.12 5.03
N GLU A 18 -14.14 36.67 4.79
CA GLU A 18 -14.29 38.00 4.17
C GLU A 18 -13.61 39.08 5.01
N SER A 19 -13.82 39.07 6.33
CA SER A 19 -13.18 40.01 7.27
C SER A 19 -11.67 39.87 7.27
N ALA A 20 -11.13 38.62 7.16
CA ALA A 20 -9.71 38.37 7.09
C ALA A 20 -9.09 38.95 5.81
N ILE A 21 -9.73 38.75 4.66
CA ILE A 21 -9.30 39.31 3.36
C ILE A 21 -9.29 40.83 3.41
N ARG A 22 -10.37 41.44 3.91
CA ARG A 22 -10.46 42.92 4.03
C ARG A 22 -9.40 43.49 4.98
N GLN A 23 -9.12 42.84 6.12
CA GLN A 23 -8.08 43.26 7.05
C GLN A 23 -6.67 43.14 6.45
N ALA A 24 -6.37 42.06 5.72
CA ALA A 24 -5.10 41.90 5.03
C ALA A 24 -4.94 42.93 3.88
N ALA A 25 -5.99 43.16 3.09
CA ALA A 25 -6.01 44.19 2.03
C ALA A 25 -5.84 45.60 2.59
N GLN A 26 -6.40 45.87 3.77
CA GLN A 26 -6.28 47.17 4.42
C GLN A 26 -4.83 47.57 4.72
N LEU A 27 -3.96 46.61 5.07
CA LEU A 27 -2.53 46.86 5.26
C LEU A 27 -1.85 47.33 3.95
N LEU A 28 -2.30 46.81 2.81
CA LEU A 28 -1.82 47.28 1.50
C LEU A 28 -2.37 48.65 1.13
N VAL A 29 -3.59 48.99 1.56
CA VAL A 29 -4.17 50.33 1.38
C VAL A 29 -3.42 51.34 2.24
N GLU A 30 -3.20 51.06 3.53
CA GLU A 30 -2.49 51.91 4.49
C GLU A 30 -1.06 52.25 4.05
N THR A 31 -0.42 51.30 3.35
CA THR A 31 0.94 51.49 2.79
C THR A 31 0.94 52.03 1.36
N GLY A 32 -0.23 52.38 0.81
CA GLY A 32 -0.37 52.96 -0.53
C GLY A 32 -0.08 51.99 -1.68
N ALA A 33 -0.06 50.70 -1.42
CA ALA A 33 0.21 49.69 -2.45
C ALA A 33 -0.99 49.47 -3.37
N ILE A 34 -2.21 49.57 -2.84
CA ILE A 34 -3.45 49.38 -3.59
C ILE A 34 -4.47 50.48 -3.28
N GLN A 35 -5.41 50.68 -4.19
CA GLN A 35 -6.60 51.49 -3.94
C GLN A 35 -7.62 50.75 -3.06
N PRO A 36 -8.45 51.46 -2.25
CA PRO A 36 -9.41 50.81 -1.32
C PRO A 36 -10.36 49.79 -1.97
N GLY A 37 -10.76 50.01 -3.23
CA GLY A 37 -11.65 49.11 -3.97
C GLY A 37 -11.01 47.75 -4.37
N TYR A 38 -9.70 47.61 -4.25
CA TYR A 38 -9.01 46.35 -4.63
C TYR A 38 -9.35 45.19 -3.70
N ALA A 39 -9.73 45.43 -2.45
CA ALA A 39 -10.23 44.41 -1.54
C ALA A 39 -11.47 43.68 -2.09
N ASP A 40 -12.36 44.40 -2.80
CA ASP A 40 -13.54 43.79 -3.43
C ASP A 40 -13.14 42.93 -4.64
N SER A 41 -12.06 43.27 -5.35
CA SER A 41 -11.47 42.40 -6.38
C SER A 41 -10.93 41.10 -5.80
N MET A 42 -10.25 41.14 -4.66
CA MET A 42 -9.78 39.93 -3.94
C MET A 42 -10.95 39.04 -3.55
N LEU A 43 -12.04 39.61 -3.02
CA LEU A 43 -13.23 38.86 -2.66
C LEU A 43 -13.94 38.22 -3.85
N ARG A 44 -14.03 38.92 -5.00
CA ARG A 44 -14.58 38.35 -6.24
C ARG A 44 -13.72 37.17 -6.72
N ARG A 45 -12.39 37.33 -6.70
CA ARG A 45 -11.46 36.28 -7.10
C ARG A 45 -11.56 35.05 -6.17
N GLU A 46 -11.67 35.26 -4.87
CA GLU A 46 -11.88 34.20 -3.88
C GLU A 46 -13.22 33.48 -4.09
N GLY A 47 -14.26 34.15 -4.56
CA GLY A 47 -15.54 33.54 -4.91
C GLY A 47 -15.51 32.68 -6.18
N GLU A 48 -14.54 32.90 -7.08
CA GLU A 48 -14.36 32.11 -8.30
C GLU A 48 -13.55 30.84 -8.06
N ALA A 49 -12.52 30.91 -7.22
CA ALA A 49 -11.69 29.76 -6.85
C ALA A 49 -11.01 30.06 -5.51
N ASP A 50 -10.98 29.06 -4.67
CA ASP A 50 -10.36 29.08 -3.36
C ASP A 50 -8.86 29.45 -3.46
N THR A 51 -8.40 30.30 -2.56
CA THR A 51 -6.99 30.70 -2.47
C THR A 51 -6.27 30.09 -1.27
N PHE A 52 -6.83 29.09 -0.63
CA PHE A 52 -6.15 28.30 0.40
C PHE A 52 -5.10 27.39 -0.20
N LEU A 53 -3.88 27.45 0.32
CA LEU A 53 -2.74 26.65 -0.19
C LEU A 53 -2.41 25.42 0.64
N GLY A 54 -2.99 25.27 1.82
CA GLY A 54 -2.63 24.22 2.80
C GLY A 54 -1.82 24.77 3.97
N ASN A 55 -1.54 23.91 4.97
CA ASN A 55 -0.77 24.21 6.18
C ASN A 55 -1.17 25.52 6.89
N GLY A 56 -2.46 25.86 6.84
CA GLY A 56 -2.99 27.07 7.46
C GLY A 56 -2.67 28.37 6.75
N ILE A 57 -2.30 28.35 5.47
CA ILE A 57 -1.94 29.55 4.70
C ILE A 57 -2.93 29.78 3.55
N ALA A 58 -3.42 31.01 3.43
CA ALA A 58 -4.24 31.46 2.32
C ALA A 58 -3.61 32.68 1.64
N ILE A 59 -3.75 32.79 0.29
CA ILE A 59 -3.14 33.84 -0.53
C ILE A 59 -4.17 34.66 -1.34
N PRO A 60 -5.06 35.40 -0.72
CA PRO A 60 -6.03 36.21 -1.45
C PRO A 60 -5.32 37.23 -2.34
N HIS A 61 -5.76 37.30 -3.60
CA HIS A 61 -5.26 38.25 -4.61
C HIS A 61 -6.40 38.71 -5.52
N GLY A 62 -6.25 39.83 -6.18
CA GLY A 62 -7.31 40.39 -7.04
C GLY A 62 -7.34 39.81 -8.45
N GLN A 63 -8.41 40.10 -9.18
CA GLN A 63 -8.59 39.72 -10.58
C GLN A 63 -7.63 40.48 -11.50
N ARG A 64 -7.23 39.82 -12.62
CA ARG A 64 -6.35 40.44 -13.62
C ARG A 64 -6.90 41.73 -14.21
N ALA A 65 -8.23 41.84 -14.33
CA ALA A 65 -8.89 43.05 -14.86
C ALA A 65 -8.70 44.27 -13.96
N ASP A 66 -8.49 44.07 -12.66
CA ASP A 66 -8.43 45.15 -11.67
C ASP A 66 -6.98 45.55 -11.31
N ARG A 67 -5.97 45.11 -12.09
CA ARG A 67 -4.56 45.45 -11.88
C ARG A 67 -4.28 46.95 -11.91
N GLY A 68 -5.12 47.72 -12.59
CA GLY A 68 -5.05 49.21 -12.60
C GLY A 68 -5.26 49.84 -11.22
N MET A 69 -5.79 49.12 -10.25
CA MET A 69 -5.95 49.59 -8.86
C MET A 69 -4.69 49.35 -8.00
N ILE A 70 -3.65 48.73 -8.55
CA ILE A 70 -2.37 48.45 -7.87
C ILE A 70 -1.43 49.61 -8.20
N ALA A 71 -1.03 50.37 -7.20
CA ALA A 71 -0.07 51.48 -7.35
C ALA A 71 1.39 50.94 -7.33
N GLN A 72 1.65 49.94 -6.53
CA GLN A 72 2.94 49.23 -6.46
C GLN A 72 2.75 47.79 -6.01
N THR A 73 3.62 46.89 -6.50
CA THR A 73 3.62 45.50 -6.03
C THR A 73 3.88 45.44 -4.53
N GLY A 74 3.02 44.70 -3.80
CA GLY A 74 3.11 44.59 -2.35
C GLY A 74 2.46 43.29 -1.84
N ILE A 75 2.97 42.84 -0.70
CA ILE A 75 2.44 41.69 0.04
C ILE A 75 2.14 42.17 1.47
N ALA A 76 1.01 41.76 2.02
CA ALA A 76 0.69 41.94 3.43
C ALA A 76 0.33 40.63 4.10
N VAL A 77 0.73 40.47 5.34
CA VAL A 77 0.49 39.25 6.14
C VAL A 77 -0.38 39.58 7.34
N LEU A 78 -1.51 38.91 7.43
CA LEU A 78 -2.37 38.90 8.61
C LEU A 78 -2.22 37.58 9.33
N GLN A 79 -1.63 37.57 10.52
CA GLN A 79 -1.53 36.41 11.36
C GLN A 79 -2.80 36.26 12.21
N VAL A 80 -3.39 35.07 12.20
CA VAL A 80 -4.61 34.70 12.91
C VAL A 80 -4.33 33.47 13.78
N PRO A 81 -3.77 33.63 14.98
CA PRO A 81 -3.39 32.47 15.80
C PRO A 81 -4.55 31.54 16.16
N GLY A 82 -5.74 32.09 16.38
CA GLY A 82 -6.97 31.33 16.62
C GLY A 82 -7.55 30.66 15.38
N GLY A 83 -6.97 30.91 14.21
CA GLY A 83 -7.46 30.44 12.92
C GLY A 83 -8.77 31.10 12.44
N VAL A 84 -8.97 31.17 11.16
CA VAL A 84 -10.22 31.55 10.52
C VAL A 84 -10.65 30.51 9.52
N ARG A 85 -11.89 30.02 9.60
CA ARG A 85 -12.43 29.05 8.63
C ARG A 85 -12.40 29.64 7.23
N TRP A 86 -11.73 28.91 6.28
CA TRP A 86 -11.54 29.40 4.92
C TRP A 86 -12.49 28.75 3.93
N SER A 87 -12.42 27.43 3.79
CA SER A 87 -13.28 26.64 2.91
C SER A 87 -13.51 25.27 3.52
N GLY A 88 -14.75 24.78 3.57
CA GLY A 88 -15.06 23.50 4.20
C GLY A 88 -14.53 23.41 5.63
N ASP A 89 -13.62 22.49 5.88
CA ASP A 89 -12.92 22.30 7.16
C ASP A 89 -11.55 22.98 7.22
N ASP A 90 -11.12 23.64 6.14
CA ASP A 90 -9.84 24.34 6.08
C ASP A 90 -9.83 25.58 6.98
N VAL A 91 -8.73 25.74 7.75
CA VAL A 91 -8.53 26.86 8.68
C VAL A 91 -7.24 27.59 8.32
N ALA A 92 -7.35 28.90 8.02
CA ALA A 92 -6.20 29.74 7.74
C ALA A 92 -5.69 30.42 9.03
N HIS A 93 -4.40 30.31 9.28
CA HIS A 93 -3.67 30.98 10.36
C HIS A 93 -2.78 32.12 9.85
N LEU A 94 -2.40 32.06 8.57
CA LEU A 94 -1.68 33.14 7.89
C LEU A 94 -2.44 33.50 6.61
N VAL A 95 -2.89 34.75 6.52
CA VAL A 95 -3.57 35.29 5.34
C VAL A 95 -2.62 36.26 4.65
N VAL A 96 -2.09 35.88 3.49
CA VAL A 96 -1.05 36.58 2.75
C VAL A 96 -1.71 37.26 1.54
N ALA A 97 -2.10 38.50 1.70
CA ALA A 97 -2.72 39.30 0.62
C ALA A 97 -1.64 39.75 -0.39
N ILE A 98 -1.90 39.52 -1.68
CA ILE A 98 -0.93 39.78 -2.76
C ILE A 98 -1.53 40.82 -3.74
N ALA A 99 -0.77 41.87 -4.01
CA ALA A 99 -1.02 42.82 -5.06
C ALA A 99 0.20 42.94 -5.96
N ALA A 100 0.10 42.54 -7.24
CA ALA A 100 1.22 42.47 -8.15
C ALA A 100 0.88 43.11 -9.52
N GLN A 101 1.70 44.04 -9.96
CA GLN A 101 1.60 44.63 -11.30
C GLN A 101 2.27 43.77 -12.37
N GLY A 102 3.39 43.13 -12.05
CA GLY A 102 4.19 42.26 -12.90
C GLY A 102 4.57 40.94 -12.21
N ASP A 103 5.73 40.37 -12.60
CA ASP A 103 6.20 39.06 -12.10
C ASP A 103 7.07 39.17 -10.84
N GLU A 104 7.21 40.37 -10.26
CA GLU A 104 8.06 40.65 -9.09
C GLU A 104 7.65 39.87 -7.83
N HIS A 105 6.39 39.43 -7.75
CA HIS A 105 5.87 38.65 -6.64
C HIS A 105 6.22 37.16 -6.71
N ILE A 106 6.70 36.66 -7.87
CA ILE A 106 6.99 35.23 -8.08
C ILE A 106 8.05 34.73 -7.09
N ALA A 107 9.07 35.54 -6.80
CA ALA A 107 10.11 35.18 -5.83
C ALA A 107 9.54 34.96 -4.42
N VAL A 108 8.58 35.79 -4.00
CA VAL A 108 7.92 35.63 -2.69
C VAL A 108 6.91 34.47 -2.70
N LEU A 109 6.21 34.23 -3.83
CA LEU A 109 5.37 33.05 -3.98
C LEU A 109 6.18 31.76 -3.92
N ARG A 110 7.35 31.71 -4.57
CA ARG A 110 8.27 30.57 -4.43
C ARG A 110 8.65 30.37 -2.97
N ARG A 111 8.98 31.46 -2.28
CA ARG A 111 9.33 31.41 -0.86
C ARG A 111 8.18 30.95 0.02
N LEU A 112 6.96 31.40 -0.25
CA LEU A 112 5.76 30.88 0.41
C LEU A 112 5.58 29.38 0.20
N THR A 113 5.87 28.86 -1.00
CA THR A 113 5.81 27.43 -1.29
C THR A 113 6.86 26.65 -0.48
N GLU A 114 8.06 27.22 -0.30
CA GLU A 114 9.09 26.65 0.57
C GLU A 114 8.64 26.63 2.04
N VAL A 115 8.03 27.71 2.54
CA VAL A 115 7.45 27.77 3.90
C VAL A 115 6.27 26.79 4.05
N LEU A 116 5.45 26.61 3.01
CA LEU A 116 4.37 25.63 2.99
C LEU A 116 4.88 24.18 3.05
N GLY A 117 6.04 23.91 2.46
CA GLY A 117 6.69 22.59 2.51
C GLY A 117 7.19 22.22 3.93
N GLU A 118 7.33 23.22 4.81
CA GLU A 118 7.83 23.07 6.18
C GLU A 118 6.69 23.33 7.19
N GLU A 119 5.84 22.33 7.44
CA GLU A 119 4.67 22.45 8.33
C GLU A 119 5.04 22.98 9.73
N ALA A 120 6.21 22.60 10.26
CA ALA A 120 6.71 23.08 11.53
C ALA A 120 6.97 24.60 11.49
N LEU A 121 7.55 25.10 10.40
CA LEU A 121 7.79 26.53 10.20
C LEU A 121 6.47 27.30 10.01
N ALA A 122 5.54 26.79 9.21
CA ALA A 122 4.23 27.38 9.04
C ALA A 122 3.49 27.53 10.37
N ARG A 123 3.51 26.50 11.22
CA ARG A 123 2.93 26.53 12.58
C ARG A 123 3.66 27.52 13.51
N GLN A 124 4.98 27.59 13.42
CA GLN A 124 5.76 28.56 14.20
C GLN A 124 5.37 29.99 13.81
N LEU A 125 5.26 30.29 12.52
CA LEU A 125 4.86 31.61 12.02
C LEU A 125 3.41 31.96 12.37
N ALA A 126 2.53 30.97 12.41
CA ALA A 126 1.15 31.13 12.83
C ALA A 126 1.00 31.57 14.30
N SER A 127 2.01 31.30 15.14
CA SER A 127 1.98 31.59 16.57
C SER A 127 3.10 32.56 17.05
N THR A 128 3.97 33.04 16.15
CA THR A 128 5.05 33.96 16.54
C THR A 128 4.49 35.27 17.10
N SER A 129 5.21 35.87 18.03
CA SER A 129 4.96 37.22 18.56
C SER A 129 5.89 38.30 17.97
N ASP A 130 6.78 37.91 17.02
CA ASP A 130 7.74 38.79 16.37
C ASP A 130 7.49 38.86 14.85
N ALA A 131 7.12 40.03 14.34
CA ALA A 131 6.93 40.26 12.90
C ALA A 131 8.23 40.00 12.09
N GLN A 132 9.40 40.10 12.72
CA GLN A 132 10.68 39.84 12.07
C GLN A 132 10.83 38.36 11.67
N ASP A 133 10.18 37.44 12.38
CA ASP A 133 10.19 36.02 12.02
C ASP A 133 9.46 35.81 10.69
N ILE A 134 8.33 36.46 10.49
CA ILE A 134 7.57 36.40 9.24
C ILE A 134 8.37 37.08 8.11
N LEU A 135 8.99 38.23 8.38
CA LEU A 135 9.84 38.90 7.38
C LEU A 135 11.00 38.02 6.93
N ARG A 136 11.75 37.44 7.86
CA ARG A 136 12.87 36.55 7.54
C ARG A 136 12.44 35.29 6.82
N ALA A 137 11.31 34.73 7.21
CA ALA A 137 10.79 33.52 6.58
C ALA A 137 10.34 33.76 5.13
N LEU A 138 9.82 34.95 4.81
CA LEU A 138 9.31 35.32 3.49
C LEU A 138 10.32 36.11 2.64
N ASP A 139 11.53 36.35 3.12
CA ASP A 139 12.62 36.98 2.37
C ASP A 139 13.20 35.98 1.35
N PRO A 140 13.05 36.22 0.02
CA PRO A 140 13.52 35.28 -0.99
C PRO A 140 15.06 35.15 -1.05
N ASP A 141 15.81 36.14 -0.53
CA ASP A 141 17.26 36.18 -0.58
C ASP A 141 17.91 35.64 0.73
N ALA A 142 17.11 35.40 1.79
CA ALA A 142 17.58 34.84 3.03
C ALA A 142 17.53 33.29 3.02
N PRO A 143 18.46 32.56 3.67
CA PRO A 143 18.25 31.14 3.92
C PRO A 143 16.94 30.94 4.69
N LEU A 144 16.19 29.85 4.41
CA LEU A 144 15.01 29.51 5.23
C LEU A 144 15.45 29.51 6.70
N PRO A 145 14.74 30.21 7.59
CA PRO A 145 14.93 29.97 9.00
C PRO A 145 14.71 28.47 9.20
N GLN A 146 15.77 27.72 9.55
CA GLN A 146 15.53 26.40 10.12
C GLN A 146 14.58 26.65 11.26
N ALA A 147 13.41 26.01 11.23
CA ALA A 147 12.54 25.93 12.40
C ALA A 147 13.50 25.60 13.53
N ALA A 148 13.62 26.49 14.54
CA ALA A 148 14.58 26.29 15.60
C ALA A 148 14.40 24.87 16.05
N ALA A 149 15.44 24.04 15.84
CA ALA A 149 15.41 22.68 16.35
C ALA A 149 14.92 22.86 17.78
N PRO A 150 13.79 22.26 18.17
CA PRO A 150 13.23 22.52 19.49
C PRO A 150 14.40 22.40 20.41
N ALA A 151 14.77 23.51 21.08
CA ALA A 151 15.88 23.54 22.02
C ALA A 151 15.65 22.31 22.85
N ALA A 152 16.64 21.41 22.94
CA ALA A 152 16.51 20.12 23.56
C ALA A 152 15.82 20.28 24.91
N MET A 153 14.52 20.46 24.87
CA MET A 153 13.63 20.11 25.95
C MET A 153 13.81 18.61 26.00
N ALA A 154 14.43 18.15 27.06
CA ALA A 154 14.52 16.75 27.39
C ALA A 154 13.17 16.15 26.97
N GLU A 155 13.22 15.28 25.98
CA GLU A 155 12.03 14.61 25.43
C GLU A 155 11.30 13.95 26.61
N THR A 156 10.38 14.65 27.22
CA THR A 156 9.37 14.07 28.08
C THR A 156 8.27 13.51 27.17
N GLY A 157 8.68 12.79 26.14
CA GLY A 157 7.83 11.93 25.37
C GLY A 157 7.34 10.82 26.30
N LEU A 158 6.06 10.53 26.26
CA LEU A 158 5.52 9.35 26.93
C LEU A 158 6.21 8.13 26.33
N THR A 159 6.81 7.31 27.19
CA THR A 159 7.51 6.09 26.77
C THR A 159 6.82 4.89 27.39
N ALA A 160 6.69 3.82 26.63
CA ALA A 160 6.15 2.56 27.10
C ALA A 160 6.84 1.38 26.40
N GLU A 161 7.00 0.29 27.13
CA GLU A 161 7.41 -0.97 26.53
C GLU A 161 6.19 -1.67 25.93
N VAL A 162 6.36 -2.20 24.71
CA VAL A 162 5.38 -3.01 23.99
C VAL A 162 6.06 -4.25 23.41
N THR A 163 5.31 -5.29 23.15
CA THR A 163 5.86 -6.55 22.63
C THR A 163 5.38 -6.79 21.20
N ALA A 164 6.29 -7.10 20.30
CA ALA A 164 5.94 -7.49 18.94
C ALA A 164 5.09 -8.78 18.96
N PRO A 165 4.16 -8.97 18.00
CA PRO A 165 3.35 -10.17 17.92
C PRO A 165 4.16 -11.48 17.99
N ALA A 166 3.58 -12.51 18.60
CA ALA A 166 4.27 -13.79 18.83
C ALA A 166 4.41 -14.63 17.55
N GLY A 167 3.63 -14.37 16.50
CA GLY A 167 3.65 -15.11 15.24
C GLY A 167 4.95 -14.88 14.46
N ALA A 168 4.98 -13.90 13.60
CA ALA A 168 6.14 -13.54 12.77
C ALA A 168 6.80 -12.21 13.18
N GLY A 169 6.47 -11.65 14.36
CA GLY A 169 7.00 -10.37 14.83
C GLY A 169 6.38 -9.17 14.11
N LEU A 170 7.15 -8.08 13.98
CA LEU A 170 6.68 -6.85 13.33
C LEU A 170 6.83 -6.94 11.81
N HIS A 171 6.08 -7.86 11.17
CA HIS A 171 6.03 -8.01 9.72
C HIS A 171 4.95 -7.11 9.08
N ALA A 172 4.67 -7.28 7.78
CA ALA A 172 3.84 -6.35 6.99
C ALA A 172 2.45 -6.05 7.57
N ARG A 173 1.73 -7.06 8.10
CA ARG A 173 0.37 -6.86 8.65
C ARG A 173 0.41 -6.06 9.96
N PRO A 174 1.19 -6.44 10.99
CA PRO A 174 1.39 -5.63 12.20
C PRO A 174 1.94 -4.24 11.91
N ALA A 175 2.96 -4.13 11.04
CA ALA A 175 3.54 -2.84 10.67
C ALA A 175 2.49 -1.92 10.03
N ARG A 176 1.66 -2.44 9.13
CA ARG A 176 0.53 -1.70 8.54
C ARG A 176 -0.47 -1.24 9.61
N ALA A 177 -0.85 -2.10 10.55
CA ALA A 177 -1.77 -1.74 11.63
C ALA A 177 -1.20 -0.60 12.48
N VAL A 178 0.08 -0.67 12.84
CA VAL A 178 0.79 0.42 13.54
C VAL A 178 0.78 1.71 12.71
N THR A 179 1.12 1.62 11.43
CA THR A 179 1.20 2.78 10.53
C THR A 179 -0.15 3.46 10.37
N GLN A 180 -1.22 2.72 10.13
CA GLN A 180 -2.56 3.26 10.00
C GLN A 180 -3.03 3.94 11.29
N LEU A 181 -2.76 3.31 12.44
CA LEU A 181 -3.12 3.88 13.73
C LEU A 181 -2.28 5.14 14.03
N ALA A 182 -0.98 5.13 13.75
CA ALA A 182 -0.09 6.27 13.95
C ALA A 182 -0.46 7.47 13.08
N LYS A 183 -0.92 7.25 11.84
CA LYS A 183 -1.40 8.30 10.92
C LYS A 183 -2.67 9.00 11.42
N SER A 184 -3.44 8.41 12.34
CA SER A 184 -4.63 9.04 12.91
C SER A 184 -4.34 10.06 14.02
N PHE A 185 -3.09 10.19 14.46
CA PHE A 185 -2.66 11.11 15.50
C PHE A 185 -1.75 12.20 14.95
N GLN A 186 -1.75 13.36 15.62
CA GLN A 186 -0.87 14.48 15.26
C GLN A 186 0.53 14.35 15.86
N SER A 187 0.66 13.65 16.99
CA SER A 187 1.92 13.45 17.72
C SER A 187 2.94 12.65 16.90
N SER A 188 4.21 12.99 17.08
CA SER A 188 5.32 12.16 16.60
C SER A 188 5.36 10.87 17.41
N ILE A 189 5.38 9.73 16.71
CA ILE A 189 5.38 8.41 17.31
C ILE A 189 6.55 7.63 16.75
N THR A 190 7.40 7.11 17.63
CA THR A 190 8.56 6.30 17.24
C THR A 190 8.57 4.97 17.96
N LEU A 191 9.01 3.93 17.27
CA LEU A 191 9.34 2.63 17.81
C LEU A 191 10.86 2.43 17.80
N SER A 192 11.40 1.87 18.87
CA SER A 192 12.83 1.57 18.97
C SER A 192 13.05 0.11 19.32
N PHE A 193 14.04 -0.51 18.67
CA PHE A 193 14.47 -1.88 18.90
C PHE A 193 15.97 -2.00 18.70
N GLU A 194 16.70 -2.56 19.66
CA GLU A 194 18.16 -2.76 19.59
C GLU A 194 18.95 -1.53 19.12
N GLY A 195 18.56 -0.34 19.60
CA GLY A 195 19.22 0.92 19.25
C GLY A 195 18.82 1.51 17.89
N ARG A 196 18.02 0.82 17.08
CA ARG A 196 17.40 1.35 15.86
C ARG A 196 16.13 2.08 16.23
N ARG A 197 15.77 3.11 15.44
CA ARG A 197 14.53 3.87 15.59
C ARG A 197 13.76 3.89 14.28
N ALA A 198 12.43 3.83 14.35
CA ALA A 198 11.52 3.92 13.22
C ALA A 198 10.41 4.92 13.51
N ASP A 199 10.06 5.74 12.54
CA ASP A 199 8.81 6.48 12.56
C ASP A 199 7.64 5.51 12.42
N ALA A 200 6.70 5.54 13.37
CA ALA A 200 5.53 4.66 13.34
C ALA A 200 4.60 4.91 12.13
N ARG A 201 4.74 6.04 11.43
CA ARG A 201 4.00 6.37 10.20
C ARG A 201 4.66 5.82 8.94
N SER A 202 5.92 5.38 9.03
CA SER A 202 6.65 4.76 7.93
C SER A 202 6.62 3.23 8.07
N MET A 203 5.90 2.57 7.18
CA MET A 203 5.86 1.12 7.14
C MET A 203 7.23 0.52 6.82
N ILE A 204 8.01 1.19 5.96
CA ILE A 204 9.35 0.76 5.58
C ILE A 204 10.27 0.80 6.80
N SER A 205 10.28 1.91 7.55
CA SER A 205 11.11 2.07 8.75
C SER A 205 10.75 1.07 9.85
N LEU A 206 9.45 0.81 10.05
CA LEU A 206 8.99 -0.22 10.99
C LEU A 206 9.51 -1.61 10.63
N LEU A 207 9.46 -1.97 9.35
CA LEU A 207 9.99 -3.24 8.86
C LEU A 207 11.51 -3.33 9.03
N GLN A 208 12.24 -2.22 8.82
CA GLN A 208 13.70 -2.16 8.99
C GLN A 208 14.17 -2.35 10.44
N LEU A 209 13.30 -2.21 11.44
CA LEU A 209 13.63 -2.57 12.83
C LEU A 209 14.03 -4.03 12.95
N GLY A 210 13.43 -4.92 12.14
CA GLY A 210 13.71 -6.35 12.19
C GLY A 210 13.28 -7.01 13.51
N ALA A 211 12.23 -6.48 14.14
CA ALA A 211 11.75 -6.99 15.42
C ALA A 211 11.03 -8.33 15.24
N GLY A 212 11.69 -9.40 15.65
CA GLY A 212 11.19 -10.77 15.57
C GLY A 212 10.03 -11.07 16.52
N PRO A 213 9.53 -12.33 16.51
CA PRO A 213 8.43 -12.76 17.37
C PRO A 213 8.71 -12.48 18.86
N GLY A 214 7.78 -11.82 19.53
CA GLY A 214 7.89 -11.53 20.97
C GLY A 214 8.98 -10.54 21.35
N ALA A 215 9.58 -9.82 20.41
CA ALA A 215 10.62 -8.82 20.68
C ALA A 215 10.05 -7.66 21.50
N GLY A 216 10.79 -7.24 22.54
CA GLY A 216 10.47 -6.05 23.32
C GLY A 216 10.83 -4.78 22.55
N LEU A 217 9.88 -3.89 22.37
CA LEU A 217 10.01 -2.63 21.66
C LEU A 217 9.75 -1.47 22.62
N THR A 218 10.46 -0.36 22.43
CA THR A 218 10.17 0.88 23.15
C THR A 218 9.35 1.80 22.25
N LEU A 219 8.11 2.09 22.65
CA LEU A 219 7.21 3.03 22.01
C LEU A 219 7.38 4.42 22.67
N THR A 220 7.59 5.44 21.86
CA THR A 220 7.71 6.83 22.33
C THR A 220 6.72 7.70 21.55
N ALA A 221 5.93 8.52 22.25
CA ALA A 221 5.00 9.46 21.64
C ALA A 221 5.22 10.86 22.19
N SER A 222 5.30 11.88 21.32
CA SER A 222 5.53 13.28 21.69
C SER A 222 4.66 14.18 20.83
N GLY A 223 3.87 15.05 21.45
CA GLY A 223 2.97 15.98 20.76
C GLY A 223 1.64 16.17 21.49
N PRO A 224 0.69 16.87 20.87
CA PRO A 224 -0.54 17.33 21.53
C PRO A 224 -1.48 16.19 21.96
N ASP A 225 -1.50 15.08 21.22
CA ASP A 225 -2.34 13.90 21.47
C ASP A 225 -1.51 12.65 21.84
N ALA A 226 -0.26 12.83 22.30
CA ALA A 226 0.67 11.77 22.64
C ALA A 226 0.09 10.76 23.65
N ALA A 227 -0.70 11.21 24.63
CA ALA A 227 -1.32 10.33 25.61
C ALA A 227 -2.38 9.42 24.98
N ALA A 228 -3.18 9.94 24.07
CA ALA A 228 -4.18 9.18 23.33
C ALA A 228 -3.52 8.19 22.37
N ALA A 229 -2.48 8.64 21.63
CA ALA A 229 -1.70 7.80 20.73
C ALA A 229 -1.03 6.64 21.48
N MET A 230 -0.39 6.93 22.62
CA MET A 230 0.24 5.93 23.48
C MET A 230 -0.75 4.88 23.96
N LEU A 231 -1.93 5.31 24.42
CA LEU A 231 -2.98 4.41 24.91
C LEU A 231 -3.47 3.49 23.79
N ALA A 232 -3.79 4.07 22.62
CA ALA A 232 -4.31 3.34 21.47
C ALA A 232 -3.29 2.31 20.92
N LEU A 233 -2.02 2.73 20.75
CA LEU A 233 -0.99 1.84 20.24
C LEU A 233 -0.65 0.72 21.23
N ARG A 234 -0.56 1.02 22.54
CA ARG A 234 -0.37 -0.02 23.56
C ARG A 234 -1.51 -1.04 23.55
N ALA A 235 -2.74 -0.60 23.40
CA ALA A 235 -3.89 -1.49 23.26
C ALA A 235 -3.76 -2.37 22.01
N ALA A 236 -3.43 -1.77 20.85
CA ALA A 236 -3.24 -2.49 19.61
C ALA A 236 -2.09 -3.53 19.67
N PHE A 237 -0.96 -3.19 20.32
CA PHE A 237 0.12 -4.15 20.55
C PHE A 237 -0.30 -5.28 21.51
N ALA A 238 -1.05 -4.98 22.57
CA ALA A 238 -1.57 -5.98 23.49
C ALA A 238 -2.60 -6.93 22.83
N GLU A 239 -3.31 -6.43 21.81
CA GLU A 239 -4.26 -7.19 20.98
C GLU A 239 -3.57 -7.94 19.82
N GLY A 240 -2.23 -7.89 19.70
CA GLY A 240 -1.48 -8.59 18.66
C GLY A 240 -1.48 -7.94 17.29
N LEU A 241 -1.94 -6.68 17.14
CA LEU A 241 -1.90 -5.91 15.87
C LEU A 241 -2.61 -6.63 14.69
N GLY A 242 -3.61 -7.47 14.98
CA GLY A 242 -4.32 -8.25 13.98
C GLY A 242 -3.51 -9.43 13.41
N ASP A 243 -2.43 -9.83 14.08
CA ASP A 243 -1.62 -10.99 13.72
C ASP A 243 -2.18 -12.27 14.39
N ASP A 244 -3.39 -12.68 13.95
CA ASP A 244 -4.06 -13.87 14.47
C ASP A 244 -3.47 -15.19 13.90
N ASP A 245 -2.46 -15.11 13.02
CA ASP A 245 -1.79 -16.28 12.45
C ASP A 245 -0.59 -16.72 13.33
N ALA A 246 -0.77 -16.87 14.63
CA ALA A 246 0.23 -17.46 15.54
C ALA A 246 0.45 -18.97 15.33
N GLN A 247 -0.10 -19.53 14.28
CA GLN A 247 0.36 -20.82 13.79
C GLN A 247 1.38 -20.56 12.65
N PRO A 248 2.62 -21.11 12.77
CA PRO A 248 3.40 -21.30 11.57
C PRO A 248 2.48 -21.98 10.58
N ALA A 249 2.39 -21.46 9.36
CA ALA A 249 1.66 -22.14 8.30
C ALA A 249 2.18 -23.59 8.31
N GLY A 250 1.48 -24.44 9.03
CA GLY A 250 1.68 -25.87 8.91
C GLY A 250 1.58 -26.14 7.43
N PRO A 251 2.34 -27.08 6.87
CA PRO A 251 2.28 -27.35 5.45
C PRO A 251 0.79 -27.39 5.12
N MET A 252 0.31 -26.36 4.38
CA MET A 252 -1.06 -26.37 3.87
C MET A 252 -1.19 -27.77 3.30
N ASP A 253 -2.18 -28.54 3.76
CA ASP A 253 -2.51 -29.82 3.21
C ASP A 253 -2.66 -29.64 1.69
N ALA A 254 -1.52 -29.63 1.01
CA ALA A 254 -1.50 -29.90 -0.40
C ALA A 254 -2.18 -31.26 -0.50
N PRO A 255 -3.21 -31.42 -1.32
CA PRO A 255 -3.77 -32.74 -1.57
C PRO A 255 -2.58 -33.66 -1.82
N PRO A 256 -2.56 -34.87 -1.20
CA PRO A 256 -1.41 -35.76 -1.30
C PRO A 256 -1.02 -35.86 -2.78
N PRO A 257 0.27 -35.72 -3.12
CA PRO A 257 0.70 -35.72 -4.50
C PRO A 257 0.12 -36.97 -5.14
N MET A 258 -0.82 -36.78 -6.06
CA MET A 258 -1.35 -37.89 -6.84
C MET A 258 -0.15 -38.52 -7.55
N PRO A 259 0.01 -39.83 -7.61
CA PRO A 259 1.15 -40.45 -8.24
C PRO A 259 1.14 -40.07 -9.72
N SER A 260 1.74 -38.93 -10.04
CA SER A 260 2.03 -38.50 -11.40
C SER A 260 3.30 -39.26 -11.82
N ARG A 261 3.25 -39.91 -12.95
CA ARG A 261 4.40 -40.62 -13.50
C ARG A 261 5.42 -39.53 -13.86
N GLN A 262 6.53 -39.46 -13.10
CA GLN A 262 7.64 -38.57 -13.40
C GLN A 262 8.03 -38.69 -14.87
N LEU A 263 8.09 -37.58 -15.56
CA LEU A 263 8.79 -37.52 -16.84
C LEU A 263 10.26 -37.82 -16.52
N PRO A 264 10.94 -38.77 -17.21
CA PRO A 264 12.34 -39.04 -16.95
C PRO A 264 13.15 -37.76 -17.10
N ALA A 265 13.99 -37.45 -16.12
CA ALA A 265 14.91 -36.33 -16.21
C ALA A 265 15.87 -36.59 -17.38
N GLY A 266 15.62 -35.95 -18.53
CA GLY A 266 16.46 -36.02 -19.71
C GLY A 266 17.71 -35.14 -19.55
N PRO A 267 18.73 -35.34 -20.38
CA PRO A 267 19.87 -34.42 -20.43
C PRO A 267 19.40 -33.01 -20.73
N GLY A 268 19.81 -32.04 -19.90
CA GLY A 268 19.41 -30.61 -20.04
C GLY A 268 18.17 -30.20 -19.24
N THR A 269 17.57 -31.06 -18.41
CA THR A 269 16.49 -30.70 -17.51
C THR A 269 16.99 -29.67 -16.48
N ILE A 270 16.25 -28.58 -16.35
CA ILE A 270 16.47 -27.57 -15.31
C ILE A 270 15.57 -27.91 -14.13
N ALA A 271 16.16 -28.11 -12.95
CA ALA A 271 15.45 -28.40 -11.72
C ALA A 271 15.23 -27.12 -10.90
N GLY A 272 14.05 -26.99 -10.34
CA GLY A 272 13.66 -25.96 -9.39
C GLY A 272 12.79 -26.56 -8.29
N LEU A 273 12.02 -25.73 -7.62
CA LEU A 273 11.07 -26.15 -6.59
C LEU A 273 9.65 -26.13 -7.16
N PRO A 274 8.81 -27.17 -6.87
CA PRO A 274 7.42 -27.17 -7.27
C PRO A 274 6.66 -26.04 -6.56
N ALA A 275 5.97 -25.21 -7.33
CA ALA A 275 5.26 -24.05 -6.81
C ALA A 275 3.74 -24.10 -7.08
N SER A 276 3.34 -24.53 -8.26
CA SER A 276 1.93 -24.77 -8.62
C SER A 276 1.85 -26.07 -9.44
N PRO A 277 0.95 -27.01 -9.09
CA PRO A 277 0.91 -28.32 -9.71
C PRO A 277 0.42 -28.27 -11.16
N GLY A 278 0.80 -29.27 -11.92
CA GLY A 278 0.35 -29.53 -13.28
C GLY A 278 1.47 -29.55 -14.31
N LEU A 279 1.12 -30.03 -15.52
CA LEU A 279 2.01 -30.06 -16.68
C LEU A 279 1.61 -28.98 -17.68
N ALA A 280 2.61 -28.32 -18.24
CA ALA A 280 2.42 -27.37 -19.34
C ALA A 280 3.36 -27.67 -20.49
N VAL A 281 2.84 -27.62 -21.72
CA VAL A 281 3.61 -27.68 -22.96
C VAL A 281 3.42 -26.35 -23.68
N GLY A 282 4.51 -25.66 -23.93
CA GLY A 282 4.43 -24.32 -24.51
C GLY A 282 5.76 -23.80 -25.04
N ILE A 283 5.79 -22.54 -25.28
CA ILE A 283 6.95 -21.81 -25.80
C ILE A 283 7.45 -20.85 -24.74
N LEU A 284 8.74 -20.94 -24.42
CA LEU A 284 9.37 -20.06 -23.43
C LEU A 284 9.31 -18.62 -23.93
N HIS A 285 8.84 -17.75 -23.05
CA HIS A 285 8.83 -16.30 -23.27
C HIS A 285 9.44 -15.62 -22.05
N ARG A 286 10.55 -14.91 -22.26
CA ARG A 286 11.19 -14.19 -21.19
C ARG A 286 10.42 -12.92 -20.85
N PHE A 287 9.87 -12.88 -19.67
CA PHE A 287 9.21 -11.69 -19.15
C PHE A 287 10.27 -10.62 -18.86
N ARG A 288 10.15 -9.47 -19.52
CA ARG A 288 10.98 -8.31 -19.29
C ARG A 288 10.10 -7.19 -18.79
N SER A 289 10.30 -6.80 -17.55
CA SER A 289 9.67 -5.60 -17.01
C SER A 289 10.50 -4.39 -17.43
N GLU A 290 10.32 -3.93 -18.67
CA GLU A 290 11.00 -2.73 -19.15
C GLU A 290 10.12 -1.50 -18.87
N THR A 291 10.67 -0.54 -18.14
CA THR A 291 10.16 0.84 -18.12
C THR A 291 10.75 1.60 -19.30
N ALA A 292 9.99 2.51 -19.89
CA ALA A 292 10.53 3.41 -20.91
C ALA A 292 11.72 4.18 -20.35
N GLY A 293 12.72 4.47 -21.18
CA GLY A 293 13.85 5.32 -20.79
C GLY A 293 13.37 6.72 -20.44
N PHE A 294 13.95 7.32 -19.41
CA PHE A 294 13.63 8.67 -18.96
C PHE A 294 14.91 9.48 -18.71
N ALA A 295 14.78 10.80 -18.66
CA ALA A 295 15.88 11.69 -18.32
C ALA A 295 16.18 11.62 -16.81
N GLU A 296 17.45 11.68 -16.44
CA GLU A 296 17.86 11.65 -15.02
C GLU A 296 17.60 12.98 -14.31
N THR A 297 17.60 14.09 -15.05
CA THR A 297 17.43 15.44 -14.52
C THR A 297 16.33 16.19 -15.23
N ALA A 298 15.70 17.12 -14.53
CA ALA A 298 14.67 18.01 -15.06
C ALA A 298 14.92 19.46 -14.62
N ALA A 299 14.44 20.41 -15.42
CA ALA A 299 14.63 21.83 -15.17
C ALA A 299 13.54 22.46 -14.27
N ASP A 300 12.40 21.82 -14.10
CA ASP A 300 11.26 22.33 -13.34
C ASP A 300 10.88 21.38 -12.19
N PRO A 301 11.43 21.59 -10.99
CA PRO A 301 11.12 20.77 -9.83
C PRO A 301 9.62 20.78 -9.42
N VAL A 302 8.91 21.85 -9.70
CA VAL A 302 7.49 21.96 -9.36
C VAL A 302 6.66 21.04 -10.27
N ALA A 303 6.93 21.08 -11.57
CA ALA A 303 6.27 20.19 -12.52
C ALA A 303 6.58 18.72 -12.22
N GLU A 304 7.83 18.40 -11.86
CA GLU A 304 8.24 17.04 -11.49
C GLU A 304 7.54 16.56 -10.22
N LYS A 305 7.43 17.41 -9.19
CA LYS A 305 6.67 17.07 -7.98
C LYS A 305 5.20 16.81 -8.29
N MET A 306 4.56 17.66 -9.07
CA MET A 306 3.16 17.46 -9.49
C MET A 306 2.98 16.17 -10.28
N ALA A 307 3.94 15.83 -11.15
CA ALA A 307 3.93 14.58 -11.90
C ALA A 307 4.04 13.37 -10.97
N LEU A 308 4.94 13.41 -9.97
CA LEU A 308 5.07 12.36 -8.97
C LEU A 308 3.78 12.18 -8.17
N ASP A 309 3.20 13.25 -7.66
CA ASP A 309 1.95 13.20 -6.88
C ASP A 309 0.80 12.61 -7.69
N ALA A 310 0.65 13.03 -8.96
CA ALA A 310 -0.35 12.47 -9.86
C ALA A 310 -0.13 10.96 -10.12
N ALA A 311 1.13 10.54 -10.29
CA ALA A 311 1.49 9.14 -10.50
C ALA A 311 1.22 8.28 -9.25
N LEU A 312 1.47 8.80 -8.04
CA LEU A 312 1.16 8.13 -6.78
C LEU A 312 -0.34 7.91 -6.62
N ILE A 313 -1.17 8.93 -6.91
CA ILE A 313 -2.64 8.84 -6.87
C ILE A 313 -3.14 7.81 -7.90
N ALA A 314 -2.65 7.86 -9.14
CA ALA A 314 -3.04 6.93 -10.20
C ALA A 314 -2.66 5.48 -9.84
N THR A 315 -1.46 5.27 -9.30
CA THR A 315 -0.99 3.95 -8.86
C THR A 315 -1.82 3.41 -7.71
N ARG A 316 -2.24 4.27 -6.77
CA ARG A 316 -3.13 3.86 -5.68
C ARG A 316 -4.47 3.36 -6.20
N THR A 317 -5.07 4.08 -7.14
CA THR A 317 -6.33 3.67 -7.78
C THR A 317 -6.17 2.31 -8.48
N GLU A 318 -5.09 2.13 -9.25
CA GLU A 318 -4.76 0.87 -9.90
C GLU A 318 -4.65 -0.29 -8.90
N LEU A 319 -3.93 -0.09 -7.77
CA LEU A 319 -3.78 -1.12 -6.73
C LEU A 319 -5.11 -1.48 -6.06
N GLN A 320 -6.00 -0.51 -5.84
CA GLN A 320 -7.34 -0.75 -5.31
C GLN A 320 -8.20 -1.55 -6.28
N ASP A 321 -8.10 -1.28 -7.59
CA ASP A 321 -8.81 -2.03 -8.63
C ASP A 321 -8.32 -3.47 -8.71
N VAL A 322 -7.00 -3.68 -8.72
CA VAL A 322 -6.38 -5.01 -8.67
C VAL A 322 -6.78 -5.76 -7.39
N ALA A 323 -6.79 -5.09 -6.24
CA ALA A 323 -7.23 -5.71 -4.98
C ALA A 323 -8.69 -6.18 -5.06
N ARG A 324 -9.60 -5.38 -5.64
CA ARG A 324 -11.01 -5.74 -5.83
C ARG A 324 -11.16 -6.93 -6.78
N GLU A 325 -10.45 -6.91 -7.91
CA GLU A 325 -10.48 -8.02 -8.88
C GLU A 325 -9.94 -9.32 -8.26
N MET A 326 -8.80 -9.24 -7.59
CA MET A 326 -8.20 -10.40 -6.92
C MET A 326 -9.06 -10.92 -5.78
N THR A 327 -9.73 -10.05 -5.03
CA THR A 327 -10.71 -10.47 -4.01
C THR A 327 -11.82 -11.31 -4.62
N ALA A 328 -12.33 -10.90 -5.78
CA ALA A 328 -13.38 -11.65 -6.49
C ALA A 328 -12.86 -12.99 -7.06
N ARG A 329 -11.60 -13.06 -7.52
CA ARG A 329 -11.02 -14.26 -8.17
C ARG A 329 -10.47 -15.29 -7.20
N ILE A 330 -9.77 -14.83 -6.16
CA ILE A 330 -8.99 -15.72 -5.26
C ILE A 330 -9.26 -15.49 -3.77
N GLY A 331 -10.20 -14.60 -3.44
CA GLY A 331 -10.61 -14.30 -2.07
C GLY A 331 -9.80 -13.20 -1.38
N ALA A 332 -10.39 -12.58 -0.35
CA ALA A 332 -9.87 -11.40 0.33
C ALA A 332 -8.48 -11.62 0.94
N LYS A 333 -8.24 -12.79 1.54
CA LYS A 333 -6.95 -13.11 2.20
C LYS A 333 -5.75 -13.00 1.25
N HIS A 334 -5.90 -13.40 -0.01
CA HIS A 334 -4.83 -13.32 -1.00
C HIS A 334 -4.70 -11.93 -1.63
N ALA A 335 -5.77 -11.13 -1.56
CA ALA A 335 -5.78 -9.76 -2.06
C ALA A 335 -5.21 -8.74 -1.06
N GLU A 336 -5.04 -9.09 0.23
CA GLU A 336 -4.49 -8.21 1.28
C GLU A 336 -3.10 -7.65 0.95
N ILE A 337 -2.31 -8.37 0.14
CA ILE A 337 -0.99 -7.89 -0.27
C ILE A 337 -1.07 -6.56 -1.04
N PHE A 338 -2.08 -6.40 -1.91
CA PHE A 338 -2.24 -5.17 -2.67
C PHE A 338 -2.65 -3.98 -1.79
N ALA A 339 -3.34 -4.26 -0.66
CA ALA A 339 -3.62 -3.25 0.35
C ALA A 339 -2.34 -2.83 1.12
N ALA A 340 -1.43 -3.77 1.38
CA ALA A 340 -0.11 -3.46 1.95
C ALA A 340 0.77 -2.68 0.96
N HIS A 341 0.68 -2.97 -0.34
CA HIS A 341 1.38 -2.22 -1.39
C HIS A 341 0.94 -0.75 -1.44
N ALA A 342 -0.33 -0.46 -1.19
CA ALA A 342 -0.83 0.92 -1.15
C ALA A 342 -0.21 1.74 -0.01
N GLU A 343 0.17 1.12 1.11
CA GLU A 343 0.83 1.82 2.22
C GLU A 343 2.25 2.27 1.88
N PHE A 344 2.95 1.59 0.96
CA PHE A 344 4.27 2.04 0.50
C PHE A 344 4.20 3.34 -0.30
N LEU A 345 3.08 3.61 -1.00
CA LEU A 345 2.88 4.86 -1.74
C LEU A 345 2.74 6.06 -0.80
N ASP A 346 2.29 5.83 0.43
CA ASP A 346 2.05 6.83 1.46
C ASP A 346 3.15 6.85 2.53
N ASP A 347 4.26 6.17 2.27
CA ASP A 347 5.38 6.15 3.21
C ASP A 347 6.07 7.52 3.24
N PRO A 348 6.01 8.25 4.36
CA PRO A 348 6.47 9.64 4.42
C PRO A 348 7.97 9.77 4.17
N GLU A 349 8.77 8.77 4.55
CA GLU A 349 10.21 8.82 4.36
C GLU A 349 10.61 8.54 2.91
N LEU A 350 9.90 7.62 2.23
CA LEU A 350 10.12 7.33 0.82
C LEU A 350 9.76 8.55 -0.05
N VAL A 351 8.59 9.15 0.21
CA VAL A 351 8.14 10.33 -0.53
C VAL A 351 9.05 11.52 -0.27
N ALA A 352 9.45 11.78 0.99
CA ALA A 352 10.36 12.88 1.32
C ALA A 352 11.74 12.72 0.67
N GLU A 353 12.25 11.50 0.54
CA GLU A 353 13.52 11.21 -0.13
C GLU A 353 13.44 11.53 -1.62
N ALA A 354 12.36 11.13 -2.30
CA ALA A 354 12.11 11.47 -3.70
C ALA A 354 11.93 12.99 -3.90
N ASP A 355 11.16 13.65 -3.04
CA ASP A 355 10.95 15.09 -3.07
C ASP A 355 12.26 15.88 -2.90
N ALA A 356 13.12 15.43 -1.98
CA ALA A 356 14.44 16.04 -1.78
C ALA A 356 15.35 15.89 -3.00
N ALA A 357 15.25 14.79 -3.75
CA ALA A 357 15.99 14.59 -4.99
C ALA A 357 15.44 15.48 -6.12
N ILE A 358 14.11 15.60 -6.24
CA ILE A 358 13.45 16.50 -7.20
C ILE A 358 13.87 17.96 -6.93
N ALA A 359 13.88 18.38 -5.67
CA ALA A 359 14.31 19.73 -5.29
C ALA A 359 15.77 20.03 -5.67
N LYS A 360 16.61 18.99 -5.83
CA LYS A 360 18.01 19.09 -6.30
C LYS A 360 18.16 18.98 -7.82
N GLY A 361 17.03 18.90 -8.56
CA GLY A 361 17.02 18.86 -10.03
C GLY A 361 16.96 17.46 -10.64
N ALA A 362 16.68 16.42 -9.88
CA ALA A 362 16.35 15.11 -10.44
C ALA A 362 14.96 15.15 -11.11
N SER A 363 14.75 14.33 -12.15
CA SER A 363 13.42 14.11 -12.69
C SER A 363 12.59 13.26 -11.72
N ALA A 364 11.27 13.34 -11.76
CA ALA A 364 10.39 12.54 -10.93
C ALA A 364 10.63 11.02 -11.08
N PRO A 365 10.80 10.47 -12.31
CA PRO A 365 11.14 9.06 -12.46
C PRO A 365 12.48 8.67 -11.83
N ALA A 366 13.54 9.49 -11.99
CA ALA A 366 14.84 9.22 -11.41
C ALA A 366 14.80 9.29 -9.88
N ALA A 367 14.21 10.35 -9.33
CA ALA A 367 14.09 10.55 -7.90
C ALA A 367 13.32 9.41 -7.22
N TRP A 368 12.20 8.99 -7.81
CA TRP A 368 11.39 7.89 -7.29
C TRP A 368 12.11 6.54 -7.38
N ARG A 369 12.75 6.25 -8.53
CA ARG A 369 13.55 5.03 -8.70
C ARG A 369 14.61 4.92 -7.61
N ASP A 370 15.42 5.96 -7.45
CA ASP A 370 16.59 5.95 -6.56
C ASP A 370 16.16 5.84 -5.09
N ALA A 371 15.12 6.56 -4.67
CA ALA A 371 14.57 6.47 -3.33
C ALA A 371 14.04 5.05 -3.05
N ALA A 372 13.28 4.47 -3.98
CA ALA A 372 12.73 3.13 -3.82
C ALA A 372 13.82 2.04 -3.83
N GLU A 373 14.83 2.15 -4.68
CA GLU A 373 15.97 1.22 -4.73
C GLU A 373 16.80 1.29 -3.44
N HIS A 374 17.07 2.50 -2.94
CA HIS A 374 17.77 2.69 -1.68
C HIS A 374 17.01 2.02 -0.51
N ARG A 375 15.70 2.26 -0.39
CA ARG A 375 14.86 1.67 0.65
C ARG A 375 14.72 0.15 0.50
N ALA A 376 14.59 -0.35 -0.72
CA ALA A 376 14.53 -1.79 -0.97
C ALA A 376 15.85 -2.50 -0.64
N ALA A 377 17.00 -1.87 -0.96
CA ALA A 377 18.31 -2.39 -0.58
C ALA A 377 18.49 -2.46 0.94
N ALA A 378 18.03 -1.43 1.66
CA ALA A 378 18.06 -1.40 3.13
C ALA A 378 17.19 -2.51 3.75
N LEU A 379 15.99 -2.77 3.20
CA LEU A 379 15.13 -3.89 3.64
C LEU A 379 15.78 -5.26 3.38
N ALA A 380 16.39 -5.44 2.22
CA ALA A 380 17.07 -6.69 1.89
C ALA A 380 18.31 -6.95 2.76
N GLY A 381 18.95 -5.88 3.26
CA GLY A 381 20.15 -5.95 4.10
C GLY A 381 19.92 -6.38 5.56
N VAL A 382 18.67 -6.48 6.02
CA VAL A 382 18.35 -6.85 7.42
C VAL A 382 18.62 -8.33 7.73
N GLY A 383 18.80 -9.18 6.69
CA GLY A 383 19.17 -10.59 6.86
C GLY A 383 18.01 -11.53 7.17
N ASP A 384 16.79 -11.05 7.20
CA ASP A 384 15.56 -11.82 7.38
C ASP A 384 14.88 -12.13 6.03
N ALA A 385 14.53 -13.39 5.79
CA ALA A 385 13.92 -13.82 4.53
C ALA A 385 12.54 -13.18 4.26
N LEU A 386 11.75 -12.92 5.31
CA LEU A 386 10.45 -12.26 5.21
C LEU A 386 10.61 -10.78 4.80
N LEU A 387 11.62 -10.10 5.35
CA LEU A 387 11.93 -8.71 5.01
C LEU A 387 12.53 -8.58 3.60
N ALA A 388 13.35 -9.55 3.19
CA ALA A 388 13.85 -9.62 1.81
C ALA A 388 12.70 -9.75 0.80
N ALA A 389 11.64 -10.50 1.12
CA ALA A 389 10.43 -10.57 0.31
C ALA A 389 9.73 -9.18 0.21
N ARG A 390 9.75 -8.37 1.26
CA ARG A 390 9.17 -7.01 1.25
C ARG A 390 9.95 -6.04 0.37
N ALA A 391 11.25 -6.24 0.23
CA ALA A 391 12.04 -5.47 -0.76
C ALA A 391 11.54 -5.71 -2.19
N ILE A 392 11.08 -6.92 -2.52
CA ILE A 392 10.48 -7.25 -3.82
C ILE A 392 9.14 -6.52 -3.99
N ASP A 393 8.30 -6.52 -2.94
CA ASP A 393 7.02 -5.82 -2.93
C ASP A 393 7.20 -4.31 -3.15
N LEU A 394 8.18 -3.68 -2.47
CA LEU A 394 8.49 -2.27 -2.66
C LEU A 394 8.96 -1.97 -4.10
N LYS A 395 9.79 -2.84 -4.69
CA LYS A 395 10.20 -2.72 -6.10
C LYS A 395 9.02 -2.85 -7.06
N ASP A 396 8.02 -3.70 -6.74
CA ASP A 396 6.79 -3.81 -7.55
C ASP A 396 6.03 -2.49 -7.56
N VAL A 397 5.78 -1.92 -6.38
CA VAL A 397 5.12 -0.62 -6.25
C VAL A 397 5.89 0.48 -6.97
N ALA A 398 7.23 0.50 -6.81
CA ALA A 398 8.08 1.48 -7.48
C ALA A 398 7.96 1.42 -9.01
N ARG A 399 7.96 0.22 -9.59
CA ARG A 399 7.79 0.03 -11.05
C ARG A 399 6.42 0.48 -11.55
N ARG A 400 5.37 0.34 -10.73
CA ARG A 400 4.03 0.83 -11.09
C ARG A 400 4.01 2.35 -11.19
N VAL A 401 4.58 3.05 -10.21
CA VAL A 401 4.70 4.52 -10.24
C VAL A 401 5.53 4.96 -11.44
N LEU A 402 6.66 4.30 -11.71
CA LEU A 402 7.48 4.58 -12.89
C LEU A 402 6.69 4.43 -14.20
N ARG A 403 5.83 3.39 -14.32
CA ARG A 403 4.95 3.25 -15.49
C ARG A 403 3.96 4.39 -15.64
N GLN A 404 3.43 4.92 -14.54
CA GLN A 404 2.55 6.09 -14.58
C GLN A 404 3.31 7.35 -15.02
N LEU A 405 4.57 7.50 -14.59
CA LEU A 405 5.41 8.66 -14.91
C LEU A 405 5.90 8.67 -16.36
N VAL A 406 6.36 7.51 -16.88
CA VAL A 406 7.04 7.45 -18.18
C VAL A 406 6.28 6.67 -19.25
N GLY A 407 5.16 6.09 -18.89
CA GLY A 407 4.38 5.21 -19.75
C GLY A 407 4.95 3.79 -19.85
N PRO A 408 4.22 2.88 -20.51
CA PRO A 408 4.68 1.52 -20.75
C PRO A 408 5.90 1.54 -21.68
N GLY A 409 6.96 0.80 -21.29
CA GLY A 409 8.13 0.61 -22.15
C GLY A 409 7.75 -0.08 -23.46
N GLN A 410 8.57 0.07 -24.48
CA GLN A 410 8.36 -0.55 -25.81
C GLN A 410 8.41 -2.10 -25.78
N GLY A 411 8.68 -2.72 -24.63
CA GLY A 411 8.87 -4.15 -24.43
C GLY A 411 7.65 -4.95 -23.98
N ALA A 412 6.48 -4.35 -23.81
CA ALA A 412 5.24 -5.12 -23.58
C ALA A 412 4.80 -5.84 -24.86
N ALA A 413 5.65 -6.73 -25.39
CA ALA A 413 5.28 -7.62 -26.48
C ALA A 413 4.08 -8.46 -26.02
N ALA A 414 3.05 -8.52 -26.87
CA ALA A 414 1.90 -9.37 -26.61
C ALA A 414 2.41 -10.80 -26.38
N LEU A 415 2.06 -11.39 -25.24
CA LEU A 415 2.42 -12.78 -24.94
C LEU A 415 1.92 -13.70 -26.06
N PRO A 416 2.77 -14.58 -26.59
CA PRO A 416 2.34 -15.55 -27.58
C PRO A 416 1.33 -16.54 -26.95
N ASP A 417 0.54 -17.18 -27.78
CA ASP A 417 -0.32 -18.26 -27.34
C ASP A 417 0.51 -19.42 -26.81
N ARG A 418 0.04 -20.04 -25.70
CA ARG A 418 0.74 -21.12 -24.99
C ARG A 418 2.12 -20.69 -24.45
N ALA A 419 2.25 -19.45 -23.98
CA ALA A 419 3.48 -18.97 -23.37
C ALA A 419 3.79 -19.70 -22.06
N VAL A 420 5.04 -20.15 -21.90
CA VAL A 420 5.64 -20.46 -20.60
C VAL A 420 6.50 -19.26 -20.22
N VAL A 421 6.05 -18.49 -19.26
CA VAL A 421 6.72 -17.27 -18.84
C VAL A 421 7.95 -17.58 -18.00
N SER A 422 9.12 -17.06 -18.40
CA SER A 422 10.35 -17.14 -17.61
C SER A 422 10.75 -15.76 -17.10
N ALA A 423 11.16 -15.66 -15.83
CA ALA A 423 11.62 -14.43 -15.20
C ALA A 423 12.71 -14.72 -14.16
N GLU A 424 13.43 -13.69 -13.72
CA GLU A 424 14.28 -13.79 -12.53
C GLU A 424 13.42 -14.06 -11.30
N ASP A 425 12.44 -13.23 -11.09
CA ASP A 425 11.29 -13.41 -10.20
C ASP A 425 10.12 -12.61 -10.79
N LEU A 426 8.90 -12.94 -10.41
CA LEU A 426 7.70 -12.20 -10.81
C LEU A 426 7.12 -11.53 -9.58
N THR A 427 6.77 -10.27 -9.74
CA THR A 427 6.06 -9.55 -8.69
C THR A 427 4.59 -10.03 -8.61
N PRO A 428 3.91 -9.83 -7.47
CA PRO A 428 2.49 -10.15 -7.34
C PRO A 428 1.64 -9.52 -8.44
N SER A 429 1.97 -8.29 -8.80
CA SER A 429 1.27 -7.53 -9.83
C SER A 429 1.45 -8.09 -11.23
N GLU A 430 2.68 -8.42 -11.56
CA GLU A 430 3.02 -9.03 -12.85
C GLU A 430 2.32 -10.38 -12.99
N THR A 431 2.31 -11.17 -11.92
CA THR A 431 1.62 -12.47 -11.87
C THR A 431 0.10 -12.31 -12.02
N ALA A 432 -0.51 -11.37 -11.31
CA ALA A 432 -1.96 -11.13 -11.35
C ALA A 432 -2.44 -10.68 -12.73
N ASN A 433 -1.59 -9.98 -13.48
CA ASN A 433 -1.90 -9.47 -14.83
C ASN A 433 -1.65 -10.51 -15.96
N LEU A 434 -1.14 -11.70 -15.64
CA LEU A 434 -0.99 -12.76 -16.64
C LEU A 434 -2.38 -13.26 -17.10
N ASP A 435 -2.56 -13.32 -18.42
CA ASP A 435 -3.77 -13.89 -19.02
C ASP A 435 -3.68 -15.43 -19.00
N PRO A 436 -4.51 -16.14 -18.19
CA PRO A 436 -4.48 -17.60 -18.10
C PRO A 436 -4.86 -18.31 -19.42
N LEU A 437 -5.45 -17.59 -20.37
CA LEU A 437 -5.75 -18.15 -21.69
C LEU A 437 -4.50 -18.21 -22.58
N LYS A 438 -3.52 -17.37 -22.34
CA LYS A 438 -2.27 -17.29 -23.09
C LYS A 438 -1.09 -17.94 -22.36
N VAL A 439 -1.03 -17.77 -21.04
CA VAL A 439 0.05 -18.28 -20.20
C VAL A 439 -0.32 -19.68 -19.70
N VAL A 440 0.40 -20.69 -20.18
CA VAL A 440 0.17 -22.10 -19.81
C VAL A 440 1.10 -22.58 -18.69
N GLY A 441 2.15 -21.82 -18.36
CA GLY A 441 3.10 -22.17 -17.29
C GLY A 441 4.01 -21.01 -16.92
N MET A 442 4.64 -21.11 -15.76
CA MET A 442 5.58 -20.10 -15.23
C MET A 442 6.83 -20.77 -14.66
N VAL A 443 7.99 -20.18 -14.90
CA VAL A 443 9.25 -20.60 -14.29
C VAL A 443 10.06 -19.38 -13.85
N THR A 444 10.55 -19.38 -12.60
CA THR A 444 11.39 -18.29 -12.09
C THR A 444 12.77 -18.80 -11.68
N ALA A 445 13.80 -17.99 -11.90
CA ALA A 445 15.16 -18.32 -11.48
C ALA A 445 15.33 -18.24 -9.96
N ALA A 446 14.63 -17.32 -9.31
CA ALA A 446 14.60 -17.09 -7.87
C ALA A 446 13.18 -17.33 -7.30
N GLY A 447 12.96 -16.92 -6.05
CA GLY A 447 11.68 -17.08 -5.36
C GLY A 447 11.54 -18.38 -4.59
N GLY A 448 10.38 -18.59 -3.95
CA GLY A 448 10.10 -19.78 -3.13
C GLY A 448 8.68 -20.28 -3.29
N PRO A 449 8.38 -21.54 -2.89
CA PRO A 449 7.04 -22.14 -3.02
C PRO A 449 5.96 -21.42 -2.18
N THR A 450 6.38 -20.67 -1.17
CA THR A 450 5.50 -19.87 -0.28
C THR A 450 5.44 -18.39 -0.68
N ALA A 451 6.21 -17.98 -1.70
CA ALA A 451 6.15 -16.61 -2.22
C ALA A 451 4.78 -16.29 -2.83
N HIS A 452 4.42 -15.02 -2.84
CA HIS A 452 3.13 -14.56 -3.36
C HIS A 452 2.89 -14.98 -4.81
N THR A 453 3.93 -14.95 -5.64
CA THR A 453 3.90 -15.45 -7.03
C THR A 453 3.42 -16.90 -7.11
N ALA A 454 3.97 -17.77 -6.26
CA ALA A 454 3.57 -19.17 -6.20
C ALA A 454 2.12 -19.36 -5.72
N ILE A 455 1.70 -18.55 -4.75
CA ILE A 455 0.32 -18.55 -4.24
C ILE A 455 -0.66 -18.11 -5.33
N LEU A 456 -0.35 -17.04 -6.04
CA LEU A 456 -1.17 -16.54 -7.14
C LEU A 456 -1.23 -17.53 -8.30
N ALA A 457 -0.10 -18.12 -8.70
CA ALA A 457 -0.06 -19.15 -9.73
C ALA A 457 -0.98 -20.34 -9.42
N ARG A 458 -0.95 -20.83 -8.17
CA ARG A 458 -1.86 -21.90 -7.71
C ARG A 458 -3.32 -21.49 -7.78
N ALA A 459 -3.64 -20.28 -7.31
CA ALA A 459 -5.00 -19.76 -7.33
C ALA A 459 -5.53 -19.55 -8.75
N MET A 460 -4.64 -19.21 -9.70
CA MET A 460 -4.97 -19.07 -11.12
C MET A 460 -4.96 -20.40 -11.89
N GLY A 461 -4.51 -21.49 -11.26
CA GLY A 461 -4.39 -22.80 -11.91
C GLY A 461 -3.29 -22.87 -12.96
N ILE A 462 -2.28 -22.01 -12.88
CA ILE A 462 -1.13 -22.00 -13.81
C ILE A 462 0.00 -22.85 -13.21
N PRO A 463 0.45 -23.94 -13.85
CA PRO A 463 1.60 -24.71 -13.43
C PRO A 463 2.84 -23.83 -13.25
N ALA A 464 3.57 -23.99 -12.13
CA ALA A 464 4.71 -23.13 -11.85
C ALA A 464 5.88 -23.86 -11.17
N VAL A 465 7.09 -23.48 -11.57
CA VAL A 465 8.37 -23.90 -10.98
C VAL A 465 9.13 -22.67 -10.54
N VAL A 466 9.63 -22.63 -9.31
CA VAL A 466 10.41 -21.50 -8.77
C VAL A 466 11.83 -21.95 -8.37
N ALA A 467 12.73 -21.00 -8.12
CA ALA A 467 14.12 -21.27 -7.76
C ALA A 467 14.83 -22.20 -8.76
N ALA A 468 14.53 -22.07 -10.05
CA ALA A 468 15.15 -22.89 -11.11
C ALA A 468 16.58 -22.45 -11.46
N GLY A 469 17.10 -21.41 -10.81
CA GLY A 469 18.43 -20.87 -11.03
C GLY A 469 18.60 -20.07 -12.33
N PRO A 470 19.77 -19.45 -12.54
CA PRO A 470 19.99 -18.54 -13.67
C PRO A 470 19.97 -19.23 -15.04
N ALA A 471 20.10 -20.55 -15.09
CA ALA A 471 20.07 -21.31 -16.35
C ALA A 471 18.78 -21.11 -17.14
N VAL A 472 17.63 -20.89 -16.46
CA VAL A 472 16.36 -20.65 -17.13
C VAL A 472 16.35 -19.32 -17.89
N LEU A 473 17.10 -18.32 -17.41
CA LEU A 473 17.22 -17.00 -18.04
C LEU A 473 18.17 -16.98 -19.24
N ALA A 474 19.00 -18.02 -19.37
CA ALA A 474 19.91 -18.17 -20.52
C ALA A 474 19.23 -18.82 -21.73
N LEU A 475 18.04 -19.41 -21.54
CA LEU A 475 17.29 -19.99 -22.64
C LEU A 475 16.76 -18.90 -23.58
N PRO A 476 16.86 -19.10 -24.91
CA PRO A 476 16.31 -18.16 -25.89
C PRO A 476 14.77 -18.08 -25.82
N ASP A 477 14.23 -16.89 -26.11
CA ASP A 477 12.80 -16.75 -26.41
C ASP A 477 12.40 -17.63 -27.60
N GLY A 478 11.22 -18.22 -27.52
CA GLY A 478 10.74 -19.15 -28.56
C GLY A 478 11.18 -20.60 -28.35
N THR A 479 11.96 -20.92 -27.32
CA THR A 479 12.36 -22.30 -27.00
C THR A 479 11.13 -23.14 -26.63
N PRO A 480 10.86 -24.27 -27.32
CA PRO A 480 9.84 -25.22 -26.89
C PRO A 480 10.20 -25.83 -25.54
N VAL A 481 9.22 -25.90 -24.62
CA VAL A 481 9.45 -26.41 -23.28
C VAL A 481 8.31 -27.28 -22.78
N VAL A 482 8.63 -28.25 -21.93
CA VAL A 482 7.67 -28.93 -21.05
C VAL A 482 8.00 -28.51 -19.61
N LEU A 483 7.01 -27.94 -18.93
CA LEU A 483 7.09 -27.57 -17.53
C LEU A 483 6.31 -28.59 -16.69
N ASP A 484 6.98 -29.17 -15.69
CA ASP A 484 6.39 -30.08 -14.71
C ASP A 484 6.35 -29.37 -13.34
N GLY A 485 5.22 -28.76 -13.05
CA GLY A 485 4.97 -28.08 -11.78
C GLY A 485 4.75 -29.02 -10.61
N ASP A 486 4.44 -30.30 -10.85
CA ASP A 486 4.29 -31.31 -9.80
C ASP A 486 5.66 -31.72 -9.22
N HIS A 487 6.69 -31.79 -10.07
CA HIS A 487 8.03 -32.24 -9.69
C HIS A 487 9.08 -31.11 -9.70
N GLY A 488 8.73 -29.91 -10.14
CA GLY A 488 9.64 -28.77 -10.18
C GLY A 488 10.67 -28.84 -11.32
N HIS A 489 10.30 -29.35 -12.49
CA HIS A 489 11.22 -29.52 -13.60
C HIS A 489 10.81 -28.71 -14.84
N LEU A 490 11.79 -28.15 -15.52
CA LEU A 490 11.65 -27.59 -16.86
C LEU A 490 12.51 -28.39 -17.84
N HIS A 491 11.89 -28.87 -18.92
CA HIS A 491 12.55 -29.62 -19.99
C HIS A 491 12.59 -28.74 -21.26
N PRO A 492 13.72 -28.08 -21.56
CA PRO A 492 13.88 -27.32 -22.79
C PRO A 492 14.15 -28.23 -23.98
N ASN A 493 13.65 -27.87 -25.15
CA ASN A 493 13.78 -28.59 -26.42
C ASN A 493 13.42 -30.09 -26.29
N PRO A 494 12.20 -30.42 -25.78
CA PRO A 494 11.79 -31.82 -25.66
C PRO A 494 11.76 -32.48 -27.05
N ASP A 495 12.21 -33.75 -27.11
CA ASP A 495 12.02 -34.53 -28.34
C ASP A 495 10.55 -34.90 -28.54
N ASP A 496 10.23 -35.43 -29.72
CA ASP A 496 8.85 -35.77 -30.09
C ASP A 496 8.23 -36.81 -29.13
N MET A 497 9.05 -37.68 -28.57
CA MET A 497 8.60 -38.71 -27.62
C MET A 497 8.25 -38.06 -26.26
N ALA A 498 9.09 -37.17 -25.74
CA ALA A 498 8.83 -36.45 -24.50
C ALA A 498 7.61 -35.49 -24.64
N LEU A 499 7.49 -34.84 -25.78
CA LEU A 499 6.34 -33.96 -26.10
C LEU A 499 5.04 -34.76 -26.13
N SER A 500 4.99 -35.87 -26.88
CA SER A 500 3.83 -36.74 -26.96
C SER A 500 3.46 -37.33 -25.60
N ALA A 501 4.44 -37.69 -24.80
CA ALA A 501 4.23 -38.22 -23.45
C ALA A 501 3.62 -37.16 -22.52
N ALA A 502 4.09 -35.93 -22.58
CA ALA A 502 3.57 -34.80 -21.79
C ALA A 502 2.12 -34.48 -22.22
N GLU A 503 1.85 -34.35 -23.50
CA GLU A 503 0.51 -34.10 -24.02
C GLU A 503 -0.49 -35.21 -23.66
N ALA A 504 -0.08 -36.46 -23.78
CA ALA A 504 -0.88 -37.60 -23.33
C ALA A 504 -1.12 -37.60 -21.82
N ALA A 505 -0.14 -37.17 -21.00
CA ALA A 505 -0.31 -37.03 -19.57
C ALA A 505 -1.30 -35.90 -19.22
N MET A 506 -1.21 -34.77 -19.90
CA MET A 506 -2.17 -33.64 -19.75
C MET A 506 -3.60 -34.07 -20.14
N ALA A 507 -3.76 -34.77 -21.26
CA ALA A 507 -5.06 -35.30 -21.69
C ALA A 507 -5.65 -36.25 -20.64
N ARG A 508 -4.86 -37.23 -20.17
CA ARG A 508 -5.28 -38.14 -19.10
C ARG A 508 -5.64 -37.40 -17.80
N GLY A 509 -4.92 -36.32 -17.46
CA GLY A 509 -5.22 -35.47 -16.31
C GLY A 509 -6.60 -34.79 -16.44
N LYS A 510 -6.88 -34.23 -17.61
CA LYS A 510 -8.20 -33.61 -17.94
C LYS A 510 -9.32 -34.64 -17.89
N ASP A 511 -9.12 -35.82 -18.51
CA ASP A 511 -10.12 -36.89 -18.52
C ASP A 511 -10.40 -37.40 -17.10
N ARG A 512 -9.34 -37.56 -16.29
CA ARG A 512 -9.47 -37.94 -14.87
C ARG A 512 -10.23 -36.89 -14.07
N ALA A 513 -9.91 -35.60 -14.24
CA ALA A 513 -10.61 -34.52 -13.57
C ALA A 513 -12.08 -34.45 -13.98
N ALA A 514 -12.38 -34.63 -15.27
CA ALA A 514 -13.75 -34.69 -15.77
C ALA A 514 -14.50 -35.93 -15.23
N ALA A 515 -13.85 -37.09 -15.20
CA ALA A 515 -14.42 -38.30 -14.62
C ALA A 515 -14.65 -38.15 -13.10
N ALA A 516 -13.71 -37.53 -12.38
CA ALA A 516 -13.84 -37.24 -10.95
C ALA A 516 -15.01 -36.31 -10.66
N ARG A 517 -15.18 -35.23 -11.45
CA ARG A 517 -16.35 -34.32 -11.34
C ARG A 517 -17.67 -35.05 -11.54
N LYS A 518 -17.76 -35.95 -12.53
CA LYS A 518 -18.96 -36.78 -12.74
C LYS A 518 -19.18 -37.78 -11.60
N ALA A 519 -18.10 -38.35 -11.06
CA ALA A 519 -18.17 -39.29 -9.95
C ALA A 519 -18.47 -38.61 -8.61
N ALA A 520 -18.17 -37.31 -8.45
CA ALA A 520 -18.39 -36.56 -7.22
C ALA A 520 -19.84 -36.57 -6.73
N PHE A 521 -20.81 -36.72 -7.64
CA PHE A 521 -22.23 -36.83 -7.29
C PHE A 521 -22.70 -38.26 -7.01
N ARG A 522 -21.81 -39.25 -7.03
CA ARG A 522 -22.14 -40.63 -6.65
C ARG A 522 -21.90 -40.82 -5.16
N PRO A 523 -22.78 -41.57 -4.45
CA PRO A 523 -22.54 -41.88 -3.07
C PRO A 523 -21.15 -42.53 -2.88
N ALA A 524 -20.39 -42.03 -1.91
CA ALA A 524 -19.14 -42.66 -1.53
C ALA A 524 -19.46 -43.96 -0.76
N VAL A 525 -18.96 -45.11 -1.27
CA VAL A 525 -19.22 -46.43 -0.69
C VAL A 525 -17.89 -47.16 -0.52
N THR A 526 -17.65 -47.69 0.67
CA THR A 526 -16.48 -48.51 0.96
C THR A 526 -16.54 -49.87 0.22
N ARG A 527 -15.44 -50.60 0.16
CA ARG A 527 -15.39 -51.90 -0.53
C ARG A 527 -16.34 -52.94 0.06
N ASP A 528 -16.66 -52.83 1.34
CA ASP A 528 -17.62 -53.66 2.06
C ASP A 528 -19.06 -53.16 1.98
N GLY A 529 -19.34 -52.17 1.17
CA GLY A 529 -20.69 -51.66 0.88
C GLY A 529 -21.20 -50.59 1.85
N HIS A 530 -20.36 -50.06 2.73
CA HIS A 530 -20.79 -48.99 3.66
C HIS A 530 -20.81 -47.62 3.00
N ARG A 531 -21.92 -46.89 3.10
CA ARG A 531 -22.01 -45.52 2.60
C ARG A 531 -21.31 -44.55 3.54
N ILE A 532 -20.47 -43.71 3.02
CA ILE A 532 -19.80 -42.60 3.72
C ILE A 532 -20.35 -41.29 3.18
N GLU A 533 -20.81 -40.44 4.08
CA GLU A 533 -21.26 -39.10 3.73
C GLU A 533 -20.05 -38.18 3.42
N VAL A 534 -20.12 -37.46 2.31
CA VAL A 534 -19.08 -36.50 1.89
C VAL A 534 -19.56 -35.11 2.22
N ALA A 535 -19.05 -34.53 3.29
CA ALA A 535 -19.44 -33.21 3.76
C ALA A 535 -18.34 -32.18 3.56
N ALA A 536 -18.70 -30.94 3.26
CA ALA A 536 -17.78 -29.81 3.10
C ALA A 536 -17.65 -29.00 4.37
N ASN A 537 -16.46 -28.46 4.63
CA ASN A 537 -16.25 -27.40 5.59
C ASN A 537 -16.35 -26.05 4.86
N VAL A 538 -17.33 -25.25 5.21
CA VAL A 538 -17.55 -23.91 4.64
C VAL A 538 -17.49 -22.85 5.71
N ARG A 539 -17.08 -21.64 5.31
CA ARG A 539 -16.91 -20.49 6.20
C ARG A 539 -17.86 -19.34 5.84
N ARG A 540 -18.26 -19.25 4.56
CA ARG A 540 -19.07 -18.17 4.00
C ARG A 540 -20.18 -18.74 3.13
N PRO A 541 -21.31 -18.03 3.00
CA PRO A 541 -22.41 -18.45 2.13
C PRO A 541 -22.01 -18.67 0.66
N GLU A 542 -21.05 -17.90 0.18
CA GLU A 542 -20.57 -17.97 -1.20
C GLU A 542 -19.91 -19.32 -1.50
N GLU A 543 -19.25 -19.95 -0.51
CA GLU A 543 -18.61 -21.26 -0.65
C GLU A 543 -19.61 -22.42 -0.72
N ALA A 544 -20.87 -22.19 -0.34
CA ALA A 544 -21.89 -23.24 -0.32
C ALA A 544 -22.22 -23.76 -1.71
N LEU A 545 -22.39 -22.87 -2.69
CA LEU A 545 -22.67 -23.25 -4.07
C LEU A 545 -21.50 -24.03 -4.69
N ASP A 546 -20.27 -23.63 -4.41
CA ASP A 546 -19.06 -24.30 -4.90
C ASP A 546 -18.92 -25.70 -4.28
N ALA A 547 -19.21 -25.83 -2.98
CA ALA A 547 -19.21 -27.11 -2.27
C ALA A 547 -20.23 -28.08 -2.89
N VAL A 548 -21.46 -27.62 -3.12
CA VAL A 548 -22.53 -28.42 -3.77
C VAL A 548 -22.12 -28.79 -5.18
N ALA A 549 -21.56 -27.84 -5.97
CA ALA A 549 -21.08 -28.10 -7.32
C ALA A 549 -19.91 -29.08 -7.35
N ALA A 550 -19.12 -29.17 -6.28
CA ALA A 550 -18.05 -30.16 -6.09
C ALA A 550 -18.55 -31.54 -5.60
N GLY A 551 -19.86 -31.67 -5.31
CA GLY A 551 -20.48 -32.95 -4.91
C GLY A 551 -20.62 -33.13 -3.41
N ALA A 552 -20.56 -32.08 -2.61
CA ALA A 552 -20.82 -32.17 -1.17
C ALA A 552 -22.30 -32.57 -0.92
N GLU A 553 -22.51 -33.49 0.01
CA GLU A 553 -23.82 -33.97 0.45
C GLU A 553 -24.36 -33.15 1.64
N GLY A 554 -23.63 -32.13 2.08
CA GLY A 554 -23.96 -31.25 3.18
C GLY A 554 -22.73 -30.55 3.75
N THR A 555 -22.87 -29.94 4.93
CA THR A 555 -21.72 -29.40 5.66
C THR A 555 -21.33 -30.35 6.79
N GLY A 556 -20.03 -30.61 6.94
CA GLY A 556 -19.49 -31.27 8.11
C GLY A 556 -19.51 -30.34 9.32
N LEU A 557 -19.10 -29.09 9.11
CA LEU A 557 -19.14 -28.04 10.12
C LEU A 557 -19.09 -26.66 9.46
N VAL A 558 -20.02 -25.78 9.81
CA VAL A 558 -19.91 -24.35 9.59
C VAL A 558 -19.32 -23.71 10.83
N ARG A 559 -18.18 -23.08 10.68
CA ARG A 559 -17.49 -22.38 11.77
C ARG A 559 -18.11 -21.00 11.94
N SER A 560 -19.01 -20.84 12.90
CA SER A 560 -19.72 -19.57 13.13
C SER A 560 -18.81 -18.45 13.63
N GLU A 561 -17.62 -18.77 14.15
CA GLU A 561 -16.64 -17.82 14.66
C GLU A 561 -16.23 -16.78 13.62
N PHE A 562 -16.18 -17.15 12.33
CA PHE A 562 -15.85 -16.21 11.26
C PHE A 562 -16.81 -15.03 11.12
N LEU A 563 -18.00 -15.15 11.70
CA LEU A 563 -18.97 -14.06 11.76
C LEU A 563 -18.58 -13.01 12.78
N PHE A 564 -17.85 -13.41 13.80
CA PHE A 564 -17.50 -12.65 14.98
C PHE A 564 -16.05 -12.15 14.98
N HIS A 565 -15.17 -12.79 14.16
CA HIS A 565 -13.79 -12.35 14.01
C HIS A 565 -13.73 -11.00 13.31
N ASP A 566 -12.72 -10.21 13.62
CA ASP A 566 -12.39 -8.90 13.03
C ASP A 566 -13.45 -7.80 13.22
N ARG A 567 -14.39 -7.98 14.17
CA ARG A 567 -15.42 -6.99 14.49
C ARG A 567 -15.16 -6.34 15.85
N ALA A 568 -15.41 -5.02 15.91
CA ALA A 568 -15.38 -4.30 17.18
C ALA A 568 -16.62 -4.60 18.04
N ASP A 569 -17.76 -4.87 17.38
CA ASP A 569 -19.05 -5.18 18.01
C ASP A 569 -19.57 -6.54 17.51
N PRO A 570 -20.32 -7.28 18.35
CA PRO A 570 -20.93 -8.53 17.94
C PRO A 570 -21.91 -8.31 16.77
N PRO A 571 -21.99 -9.25 15.81
CA PRO A 571 -23.02 -9.18 14.77
C PRO A 571 -24.41 -9.22 15.41
N SER A 572 -25.33 -8.41 14.87
CA SER A 572 -26.73 -8.44 15.30
C SER A 572 -27.38 -9.79 15.01
N GLU A 573 -28.51 -10.06 15.65
CA GLU A 573 -29.33 -11.27 15.39
C GLU A 573 -29.76 -11.35 13.92
N ASP A 574 -30.12 -10.22 13.32
CA ASP A 574 -30.53 -10.15 11.92
C ASP A 574 -29.35 -10.45 10.96
N GLU A 575 -28.14 -9.96 11.25
CA GLU A 575 -26.94 -10.28 10.48
C GLU A 575 -26.60 -11.77 10.55
N GLN A 576 -26.70 -12.37 11.74
CA GLN A 576 -26.48 -13.80 11.94
C GLN A 576 -27.54 -14.61 11.19
N PHE A 577 -28.81 -14.22 11.33
CA PHE A 577 -29.93 -14.87 10.63
C PHE A 577 -29.75 -14.85 9.11
N ASP A 578 -29.44 -13.69 8.55
CA ASP A 578 -29.24 -13.55 7.10
C ASP A 578 -28.08 -14.42 6.58
N LEU A 579 -26.98 -14.50 7.32
CA LEU A 579 -25.86 -15.36 6.94
C LEU A 579 -26.25 -16.84 7.00
N TYR A 580 -26.87 -17.29 8.09
CA TYR A 580 -27.27 -18.69 8.21
C TYR A 580 -28.36 -19.06 7.20
N ARG A 581 -29.28 -18.14 6.91
CA ARG A 581 -30.28 -18.32 5.85
C ARG A 581 -29.62 -18.48 4.48
N ARG A 582 -28.69 -17.61 4.11
CA ARG A 582 -27.95 -17.71 2.84
C ARG A 582 -27.13 -18.99 2.73
N LEU A 583 -26.51 -19.44 3.81
CA LEU A 583 -25.85 -20.75 3.87
C LEU A 583 -26.82 -21.90 3.60
N ALA A 584 -27.94 -21.93 4.30
CA ALA A 584 -28.96 -22.97 4.13
C ALA A 584 -29.57 -22.97 2.71
N GLU A 585 -29.85 -21.80 2.16
CA GLU A 585 -30.32 -21.63 0.78
C GLU A 585 -29.26 -22.12 -0.23
N GLY A 586 -27.97 -21.80 -0.01
CA GLY A 586 -26.88 -22.24 -0.89
C GLY A 586 -26.71 -23.77 -0.93
N PHE A 587 -27.04 -24.47 0.16
CA PHE A 587 -27.05 -25.96 0.19
C PHE A 587 -28.35 -26.59 -0.34
N GLY A 588 -29.39 -25.78 -0.66
CA GLY A 588 -30.55 -26.27 -1.40
C GLY A 588 -31.33 -27.40 -0.73
N GLY A 589 -31.38 -27.43 0.62
CA GLY A 589 -32.06 -28.46 1.40
C GLY A 589 -31.18 -29.65 1.84
N LEU A 590 -29.89 -29.64 1.51
CA LEU A 590 -28.92 -30.57 2.08
C LEU A 590 -28.65 -30.25 3.56
N PRO A 591 -28.17 -31.22 4.36
CA PRO A 591 -27.87 -30.99 5.78
C PRO A 591 -26.83 -29.90 6.00
N VAL A 592 -27.10 -28.95 6.89
CA VAL A 592 -26.19 -27.91 7.31
C VAL A 592 -25.95 -28.01 8.80
N VAL A 593 -24.72 -28.37 9.19
CA VAL A 593 -24.33 -28.46 10.60
C VAL A 593 -23.66 -27.14 11.00
N LEU A 594 -24.34 -26.34 11.81
CA LEU A 594 -23.86 -25.10 12.37
C LEU A 594 -23.26 -25.34 13.76
N ARG A 595 -22.00 -24.99 13.97
CA ARG A 595 -21.42 -24.92 15.30
C ARG A 595 -21.88 -23.63 15.96
N THR A 596 -22.36 -23.71 17.18
CA THR A 596 -22.57 -22.52 18.03
C THR A 596 -21.21 -21.86 18.28
N LEU A 597 -21.23 -20.57 18.64
CA LEU A 597 -20.03 -19.80 18.86
C LEU A 597 -19.06 -20.52 19.80
N ASP A 598 -17.87 -20.78 19.30
CA ASP A 598 -16.75 -21.39 20.00
C ASP A 598 -15.66 -20.33 20.13
N ALA A 599 -15.63 -19.61 21.26
CA ALA A 599 -14.73 -18.50 21.53
C ALA A 599 -14.01 -18.73 22.85
N GLY A 600 -12.70 -18.41 22.89
CA GLY A 600 -11.82 -18.61 24.04
C GLY A 600 -10.47 -19.16 23.60
N GLY A 601 -9.49 -19.17 24.48
CA GLY A 601 -8.17 -19.71 24.21
C GLY A 601 -7.50 -19.08 22.98
N ASP A 602 -7.42 -19.85 21.90
CA ASP A 602 -6.84 -19.47 20.60
C ASP A 602 -7.74 -18.59 19.73
N LYS A 603 -8.98 -18.30 20.16
CA LYS A 603 -10.00 -17.57 19.40
C LYS A 603 -10.65 -16.46 20.22
N PRO A 604 -9.90 -15.43 20.65
CA PRO A 604 -10.46 -14.34 21.42
C PRO A 604 -11.41 -13.49 20.57
N LEU A 605 -12.50 -13.04 21.15
CA LEU A 605 -13.42 -12.06 20.56
C LEU A 605 -13.08 -10.66 21.10
N ARG A 606 -12.92 -9.67 20.22
CA ARG A 606 -12.52 -8.30 20.61
C ARG A 606 -13.50 -7.60 21.54
N PHE A 607 -14.77 -7.95 21.48
CA PHE A 607 -15.84 -7.36 22.29
C PHE A 607 -16.19 -8.17 23.55
N VAL A 608 -15.48 -9.29 23.81
CA VAL A 608 -15.66 -10.11 25.02
C VAL A 608 -14.34 -10.18 25.78
N LYS A 609 -14.36 -9.80 27.06
CA LYS A 609 -13.20 -10.00 27.93
C LYS A 609 -13.14 -11.48 28.31
N HIS A 610 -12.21 -12.20 27.74
CA HIS A 610 -11.91 -13.57 28.13
C HIS A 610 -10.94 -13.58 29.31
N PRO A 611 -11.13 -14.43 30.34
CA PRO A 611 -10.07 -14.69 31.29
C PRO A 611 -8.90 -15.37 30.56
N VAL A 612 -7.69 -15.12 31.04
CA VAL A 612 -6.50 -15.81 30.51
C VAL A 612 -6.64 -17.29 30.88
N GLU A 613 -6.95 -18.12 29.92
CA GLU A 613 -7.00 -19.56 30.09
C GLU A 613 -5.59 -20.14 29.91
N ALA A 614 -5.10 -20.89 30.90
CA ALA A 614 -3.91 -21.69 30.74
C ALA A 614 -4.28 -22.96 29.99
N ASN A 615 -3.71 -23.15 28.81
CA ASN A 615 -3.78 -24.42 28.08
C ASN A 615 -3.01 -25.49 28.80
#